data_a1808df506804f169a1010c4cf136f3a
#
_entry.id   a1808df506804f169a1010c4cf136f3a
#
_cell.length_a   1.000
_cell.length_b   1.000
_cell.length_c   1.000
_cell.angle_alpha   90.00
_cell.angle_beta   90.00
_cell.angle_gamma   90.00
#
_symmetry.space_group_name_H-M   'P 1'
#
loop_
_entity.id
_entity.type
_entity.pdbx_description
1 polymer ?
#
loop_
_entity_poly.entity_id
_entity_poly.type
_entity_poly.pdbx_seq_one_letter_code
_entity_poly.pdbx_strand_id
1 'polypeptide(L)'
;VSPLLRQFLEEGRDQVREATRDLLSLEQGEGGAEAANAVFRAFHTLKGSSGLFDVPPMTRLLHAGEDLLARLRDGRARADAALVDGLLACLDLTARWLDALERDGTLPADAASLADAAIAA
;
A
#
# COMPACT_ATOMS: atom_id res chain seq x y z
N VAL A 1 -7.63 -3.21 21.85
CA VAL A 1 -6.80 -3.60 20.71
C VAL A 1 -5.75 -4.59 21.18
N SER A 2 -5.65 -5.74 20.49
CA SER A 2 -4.67 -6.77 20.83
C SER A 2 -3.24 -6.25 20.59
N PRO A 3 -2.25 -6.82 21.32
CA PRO A 3 -0.86 -6.42 21.07
C PRO A 3 -0.39 -6.67 19.63
N LEU A 4 -0.86 -7.76 18.99
CA LEU A 4 -0.52 -8.07 17.62
C LEU A 4 -1.09 -7.04 16.67
N LEU A 5 -2.35 -6.64 16.87
CA LEU A 5 -2.96 -5.60 16.04
C LEU A 5 -2.24 -4.27 16.23
N ARG A 6 -1.89 -3.91 17.45
CA ARG A 6 -1.15 -2.68 17.71
C ARG A 6 0.18 -2.66 16.98
N GLN A 7 0.91 -3.78 17.02
CA GLN A 7 2.18 -3.91 16.33
C GLN A 7 1.98 -3.75 14.81
N PHE A 8 0.95 -4.39 14.26
CA PHE A 8 0.63 -4.25 12.84
C PHE A 8 0.33 -2.80 12.48
N LEU A 9 -0.42 -2.08 13.31
CA LEU A 9 -0.76 -0.68 13.04
C LEU A 9 0.48 0.21 13.07
N GLU A 10 1.36 0.02 14.04
CA GLU A 10 2.59 0.81 14.15
C GLU A 10 3.52 0.56 12.97
N GLU A 11 3.80 -0.71 12.67
CA GLU A 11 4.67 -1.07 11.56
C GLU A 11 4.05 -0.70 10.22
N GLY A 12 2.73 -0.88 10.07
CA GLY A 12 2.02 -0.53 8.85
C GLY A 12 2.10 0.95 8.55
N ARG A 13 1.93 1.78 9.57
CA ARG A 13 2.06 3.24 9.38
C ARG A 13 3.47 3.64 8.97
N ASP A 14 4.49 3.00 9.54
CA ASP A 14 5.87 3.26 9.15
C ASP A 14 6.11 2.86 7.70
N GLN A 15 5.60 1.70 7.28
CA GLN A 15 5.71 1.23 5.90
C GLN A 15 5.04 2.18 4.93
N VAL A 16 3.85 2.67 5.28
CA VAL A 16 3.12 3.63 4.43
C VAL A 16 3.93 4.92 4.26
N ARG A 17 4.48 5.46 5.34
CA ARG A 17 5.27 6.70 5.29
C ARG A 17 6.52 6.53 4.43
N GLU A 18 7.23 5.44 4.62
CA GLU A 18 8.46 5.16 3.86
C GLU A 18 8.15 4.95 2.38
N ALA A 19 7.11 4.18 2.07
CA ALA A 19 6.72 3.94 0.69
C ALA A 19 6.27 5.24 0.00
N THR A 20 5.55 6.09 0.70
CA THR A 20 5.11 7.39 0.16
C THR A 20 6.33 8.24 -0.19
N ARG A 21 7.30 8.32 0.70
CA ARG A 21 8.53 9.08 0.45
C ARG A 21 9.27 8.55 -0.77
N ASP A 22 9.42 7.23 -0.87
CA ASP A 22 10.16 6.62 -1.97
C ASP A 22 9.42 6.76 -3.30
N LEU A 23 8.09 6.72 -3.29
CA LEU A 23 7.29 6.96 -4.50
C LEU A 23 7.46 8.39 -5.00
N LEU A 24 7.48 9.36 -4.10
CA LEU A 24 7.68 10.76 -4.49
C LEU A 24 9.08 10.96 -5.07
N SER A 25 10.09 10.27 -4.53
CA SER A 25 11.43 10.29 -5.09
C SER A 25 11.46 9.72 -6.50
N LEU A 26 10.76 8.61 -6.73
CA LEU A 26 10.67 8.00 -8.07
C LEU A 26 10.02 8.94 -9.06
N GLU A 27 8.98 9.65 -8.66
CA GLU A 27 8.28 10.59 -9.53
C GLU A 27 9.21 11.71 -10.01
N GLN A 28 10.16 12.10 -9.16
CA GLN A 28 11.13 13.13 -9.47
C GLN A 28 12.37 12.59 -10.17
N GLY A 29 12.37 11.30 -10.51
CA GLY A 29 13.51 10.68 -11.17
C GLY A 29 14.67 10.33 -10.26
N GLU A 30 14.43 10.33 -8.95
CA GLU A 30 15.46 10.03 -7.96
C GLU A 30 15.30 8.61 -7.41
N GLY A 31 16.39 8.03 -6.92
CA GLY A 31 16.39 6.74 -6.24
C GLY A 31 16.31 5.51 -7.13
N GLY A 32 15.85 5.65 -8.36
CA GLY A 32 15.90 4.58 -9.37
C GLY A 32 15.35 3.23 -8.92
N ALA A 33 16.06 2.16 -9.31
CA ALA A 33 15.67 0.79 -9.02
C ALA A 33 15.63 0.51 -7.50
N GLU A 34 16.47 1.16 -6.74
CA GLU A 34 16.52 0.96 -5.29
C GLU A 34 15.26 1.45 -4.61
N ALA A 35 14.78 2.64 -5.01
CA ALA A 35 13.53 3.19 -4.49
C ALA A 35 12.34 2.32 -4.91
N ALA A 36 12.31 1.86 -6.16
CA ALA A 36 11.27 0.97 -6.66
C ALA A 36 11.22 -0.33 -5.86
N ASN A 37 12.37 -0.92 -5.58
CA ASN A 37 12.45 -2.13 -4.76
C ASN A 37 11.98 -1.88 -3.34
N ALA A 38 12.31 -0.74 -2.76
CA ALA A 38 11.90 -0.40 -1.40
C ALA A 38 10.38 -0.30 -1.30
N VAL A 39 9.74 0.36 -2.28
CA VAL A 39 8.28 0.46 -2.33
C VAL A 39 7.66 -0.93 -2.52
N PHE A 40 8.22 -1.74 -3.41
CA PHE A 40 7.74 -3.11 -3.63
C PHE A 40 7.76 -3.91 -2.33
N ARG A 41 8.88 -3.86 -1.59
CA ARG A 41 9.00 -4.56 -0.31
C ARG A 41 8.00 -4.07 0.72
N ALA A 42 7.73 -2.75 0.76
CA ALA A 42 6.74 -2.20 1.67
C ALA A 42 5.35 -2.75 1.38
N PHE A 43 4.94 -2.77 0.11
CA PHE A 43 3.65 -3.33 -0.28
C PHE A 43 3.58 -4.82 0.03
N HIS A 44 4.65 -5.56 -0.26
CA HIS A 44 4.71 -6.99 0.01
C HIS A 44 4.56 -7.29 1.50
N THR A 45 5.28 -6.55 2.34
CA THR A 45 5.22 -6.70 3.80
C THR A 45 3.84 -6.36 4.34
N LEU A 46 3.26 -5.25 3.90
CA LEU A 46 1.91 -4.85 4.30
C LEU A 46 0.87 -5.89 3.89
N LYS A 47 0.97 -6.40 2.66
CA LYS A 47 0.06 -7.43 2.17
C LYS A 47 0.13 -8.68 3.03
N GLY A 48 1.35 -9.16 3.31
CA GLY A 48 1.55 -10.34 4.12
C GLY A 48 1.00 -10.18 5.54
N SER A 49 1.28 -9.04 6.16
CA SER A 49 0.79 -8.75 7.51
C SER A 49 -0.73 -8.62 7.55
N SER A 50 -1.32 -7.97 6.54
CA SER A 50 -2.78 -7.76 6.49
C SER A 50 -3.52 -9.09 6.43
N GLY A 51 -2.93 -10.11 5.84
CA GLY A 51 -3.53 -11.45 5.76
C GLY A 51 -3.75 -12.10 7.12
N LEU A 52 -3.04 -11.65 8.15
CA LEU A 52 -3.18 -12.19 9.50
C LEU A 52 -4.40 -11.63 10.23
N PHE A 53 -4.99 -10.54 9.74
CA PHE A 53 -6.06 -9.82 10.43
C PHE A 53 -7.39 -9.87 9.69
N ASP A 54 -7.48 -10.70 8.65
CA ASP A 54 -8.72 -10.89 7.89
C ASP A 54 -9.34 -9.57 7.43
N VAL A 55 -8.56 -8.83 6.66
CA VAL A 55 -8.99 -7.56 6.04
C VAL A 55 -8.86 -7.67 4.51
N PRO A 56 -9.70 -8.51 3.85
CA PRO A 56 -9.55 -8.82 2.44
C PRO A 56 -9.47 -7.61 1.51
N PRO A 57 -10.26 -6.53 1.71
CA PRO A 57 -10.13 -5.36 0.84
C PRO A 57 -8.73 -4.76 0.84
N MET A 58 -8.10 -4.67 2.01
CA MET A 58 -6.74 -4.15 2.14
C MET A 58 -5.75 -5.10 1.46
N THR A 59 -5.88 -6.39 1.70
CA THR A 59 -4.98 -7.39 1.11
C THR A 59 -5.06 -7.36 -0.41
N ARG A 60 -6.27 -7.28 -0.99
CA ARG A 60 -6.46 -7.20 -2.44
C ARG A 60 -5.85 -5.91 -3.02
N LEU A 61 -6.08 -4.79 -2.35
CA LEU A 61 -5.55 -3.50 -2.79
C LEU A 61 -4.01 -3.53 -2.82
N LEU A 62 -3.41 -4.01 -1.76
CA LEU A 62 -1.95 -4.09 -1.66
C LEU A 62 -1.37 -5.07 -2.67
N HIS A 63 -2.08 -6.18 -2.94
CA HIS A 63 -1.65 -7.14 -3.94
C HIS A 63 -1.65 -6.51 -5.34
N ALA A 64 -2.68 -5.76 -5.68
CA ALA A 64 -2.74 -5.06 -6.97
C ALA A 64 -1.58 -4.06 -7.11
N GLY A 65 -1.28 -3.31 -6.04
CA GLY A 65 -0.15 -2.39 -6.02
C GLY A 65 1.18 -3.12 -6.18
N GLU A 66 1.33 -4.27 -5.52
CA GLU A 66 2.53 -5.09 -5.63
C GLU A 66 2.74 -5.56 -7.08
N ASP A 67 1.68 -6.00 -7.75
CA ASP A 67 1.76 -6.42 -9.16
C ASP A 67 2.21 -5.28 -10.06
N LEU A 68 1.70 -4.08 -9.83
CA LEU A 68 2.07 -2.90 -10.60
C LEU A 68 3.54 -2.54 -10.37
N LEU A 69 3.99 -2.62 -9.11
CA LEU A 69 5.38 -2.37 -8.76
C LEU A 69 6.33 -3.43 -9.34
N ALA A 70 5.89 -4.67 -9.43
CA ALA A 70 6.67 -5.73 -10.08
C ALA A 70 6.91 -5.40 -11.54
N ARG A 71 5.89 -4.90 -12.25
CA ARG A 71 6.04 -4.47 -13.64
C ARG A 71 7.00 -3.29 -13.78
N LEU A 72 6.93 -2.36 -12.85
CA LEU A 72 7.87 -1.23 -12.81
C LEU A 72 9.30 -1.71 -12.61
N ARG A 73 9.50 -2.61 -11.65
CA ARG A 73 10.81 -3.19 -11.36
C ARG A 73 11.40 -3.94 -12.55
N ASP A 74 10.54 -4.66 -13.27
CA ASP A 74 10.94 -5.47 -14.42
C ASP A 74 11.08 -4.66 -15.71
N GLY A 75 10.88 -3.36 -15.66
CA GLY A 75 10.98 -2.48 -16.82
C GLY A 75 9.77 -2.53 -17.76
N ARG A 76 8.66 -3.16 -17.34
CA ARG A 76 7.44 -3.29 -18.15
C ARG A 76 6.44 -2.16 -17.91
N ALA A 77 6.75 -1.25 -16.98
CA ALA A 77 5.95 -0.06 -16.72
C ALA A 77 6.88 1.09 -16.39
N ARG A 78 6.39 2.31 -16.56
CA ARG A 78 7.14 3.52 -16.25
C ARG A 78 6.60 4.17 -14.99
N ALA A 79 7.50 4.80 -14.21
CA ALA A 79 7.12 5.56 -13.02
C ALA A 79 6.60 6.94 -13.44
N ASP A 80 5.56 6.96 -14.27
CA ASP A 80 4.93 8.21 -14.68
C ASP A 80 3.94 8.70 -13.61
N ALA A 81 3.40 9.91 -13.83
CA ALA A 81 2.49 10.53 -12.87
C ALA A 81 1.27 9.65 -12.59
N ALA A 82 0.71 9.03 -13.62
CA ALA A 82 -0.49 8.19 -13.44
C ALA A 82 -0.21 6.98 -12.56
N LEU A 83 0.92 6.30 -12.77
CA LEU A 83 1.30 5.13 -11.98
C LEU A 83 1.58 5.54 -10.53
N VAL A 84 2.35 6.60 -10.33
CA VAL A 84 2.69 7.08 -8.99
C VAL A 84 1.44 7.54 -8.25
N ASP A 85 0.55 8.28 -8.91
CA ASP A 85 -0.70 8.74 -8.29
C ASP A 85 -1.58 7.57 -7.87
N GLY A 86 -1.65 6.53 -8.69
CA GLY A 86 -2.41 5.32 -8.36
C GLY A 86 -1.86 4.61 -7.13
N LEU A 87 -0.53 4.49 -7.03
CA LEU A 87 0.11 3.87 -5.88
C LEU A 87 -0.03 4.73 -4.62
N LEU A 88 0.07 6.06 -4.75
CA LEU A 88 -0.14 6.97 -3.63
C LEU A 88 -1.57 6.88 -3.11
N ALA A 89 -2.54 6.74 -4.03
CA ALA A 89 -3.94 6.56 -3.64
C ALA A 89 -4.13 5.26 -2.87
N CYS A 90 -3.44 4.18 -3.26
CA CYS A 90 -3.45 2.92 -2.53
C CYS A 90 -2.91 3.09 -1.11
N LEU A 91 -1.81 3.81 -0.97
CA LEU A 91 -1.20 4.06 0.34
C LEU A 91 -2.08 4.94 1.21
N ASP A 92 -2.70 5.97 0.63
CA ASP A 92 -3.61 6.84 1.36
C ASP A 92 -4.81 6.05 1.89
N LEU A 93 -5.39 5.19 1.06
CA LEU A 93 -6.52 4.36 1.46
C LEU A 93 -6.11 3.37 2.55
N THR A 94 -4.93 2.77 2.41
CA THR A 94 -4.37 1.88 3.43
C THR A 94 -4.21 2.60 4.76
N ALA A 95 -3.69 3.83 4.75
CA ALA A 95 -3.52 4.63 5.97
C ALA A 95 -4.85 4.90 6.66
N ARG A 96 -5.87 5.26 5.88
CA ARG A 96 -7.21 5.49 6.43
C ARG A 96 -7.79 4.22 7.05
N TRP A 97 -7.55 3.07 6.43
CA TRP A 97 -8.04 1.79 6.95
C TRP A 97 -7.30 1.37 8.21
N LEU A 98 -6.00 1.68 8.31
CA LEU A 98 -5.27 1.45 9.56
C LEU A 98 -5.86 2.28 10.70
N ASP A 99 -6.23 3.53 10.41
CA ASP A 99 -6.89 4.38 11.40
C ASP A 99 -8.26 3.82 11.80
N ALA A 100 -9.02 3.30 10.83
CA ALA A 100 -10.31 2.69 11.10
C ALA A 100 -10.18 1.43 11.97
N LEU A 101 -9.17 0.61 11.70
CA LEU A 101 -8.89 -0.58 12.50
C LEU A 101 -8.54 -0.21 13.95
N GLU A 102 -7.79 0.86 14.13
CA GLU A 102 -7.46 1.33 15.48
C GLU A 102 -8.69 1.85 16.22
N ARG A 103 -9.53 2.62 15.53
CA ARG A 103 -10.71 3.25 16.12
C ARG A 103 -11.85 2.27 16.35
N ASP A 104 -12.14 1.44 15.35
CA ASP A 104 -13.35 0.62 15.31
C ASP A 104 -13.09 -0.89 15.35
N GLY A 105 -11.85 -1.32 15.14
CA GLY A 105 -11.49 -2.73 15.05
C GLY A 105 -11.87 -3.40 13.73
N THR A 106 -12.50 -2.67 12.82
CA THR A 106 -12.94 -3.18 11.51
C THR A 106 -12.74 -2.12 10.44
N LEU A 107 -12.69 -2.56 9.18
CA LEU A 107 -12.68 -1.65 8.04
C LEU A 107 -14.06 -1.01 7.86
N PRO A 108 -14.12 0.18 7.21
CA PRO A 108 -15.40 0.80 6.88
C PRO A 108 -16.24 -0.10 5.97
N ALA A 109 -17.55 0.08 6.00
CA ALA A 109 -18.50 -0.74 5.23
C ALA A 109 -18.25 -0.66 3.71
N ASP A 110 -17.71 0.46 3.22
CA ASP A 110 -17.44 0.69 1.80
C ASP A 110 -16.04 0.23 1.37
N ALA A 111 -15.27 -0.42 2.25
CA ALA A 111 -13.89 -0.78 1.95
C ALA A 111 -13.78 -1.66 0.70
N ALA A 112 -14.64 -2.66 0.55
CA ALA A 112 -14.60 -3.54 -0.61
C ALA A 112 -14.85 -2.77 -1.91
N SER A 113 -15.83 -1.88 -1.92
CA SER A 113 -16.15 -1.05 -3.10
C SER A 113 -14.99 -0.12 -3.44
N LEU A 114 -14.38 0.50 -2.43
CA LEU A 114 -13.25 1.39 -2.65
C LEU A 114 -12.03 0.64 -3.15
N ALA A 115 -11.78 -0.57 -2.64
CA ALA A 115 -10.69 -1.40 -3.13
C ALA A 115 -10.90 -1.76 -4.60
N ASP A 116 -12.11 -2.18 -4.97
CA ASP A 116 -12.44 -2.55 -6.34
C ASP A 116 -12.26 -1.35 -7.28
N ALA A 117 -12.72 -0.17 -6.88
CA ALA A 117 -12.58 1.04 -7.69
C ALA A 117 -11.10 1.42 -7.88
N ALA A 118 -10.30 1.33 -6.83
CA ALA A 118 -8.88 1.66 -6.90
C ALA A 118 -8.12 0.65 -7.78
N ILE A 119 -8.44 -0.63 -7.69
CA ILE A 119 -7.80 -1.69 -8.49
C ILE A 119 -8.15 -1.52 -9.97
N ALA A 120 -9.39 -1.12 -10.28
CA ALA A 120 -9.83 -0.92 -11.66
C ALA A 120 -9.22 0.34 -12.31
N ALA A 121 -8.80 1.30 -11.51
CA ALA A 121 -8.15 2.52 -12.00
C ALA A 121 -6.67 2.28 -12.35
#